data_66160aeebba3b3296949149fb72345c1
#
_entry.id   66160aeebba3b3296949149fb72345c1
#
_cell.length_a   1.000
_cell.length_b   1.000
_cell.length_c   1.000
_cell.angle_alpha   90.00
_cell.angle_beta   90.00
_cell.angle_gamma   90.00
#
_symmetry.space_group_name_H-M   'P 1'
#
loop_
_entity.id
_entity.type
_entity.pdbx_description
1 polymer ?
#
loop_
_entity_poly.entity_id
_entity_poly.type
_entity_poly.pdbx_seq_one_letter_code
_entity_poly.pdbx_strand_id
1 'polypeptide(L)'
;MTTYIEKQLFAEDTFSLSTRFEGDFNFSIRGIFNAGTIVTVQRSVDNSNWLDVDTFTSTGESVGYEPELIYYRAGIKAGEFGAGTNIFIRFGGKWITGVPVA
;
A
#
# COMPACT_ATOMS: atom_id res chain seq x y z
N MET A 1 -6.12 -18.36 5.01
CA MET A 1 -7.18 -17.35 5.21
C MET A 1 -6.84 -16.10 4.42
N THR A 2 -7.80 -15.58 3.69
CA THR A 2 -7.63 -14.35 2.93
C THR A 2 -8.11 -13.18 3.77
N THR A 3 -7.33 -12.11 3.81
CA THR A 3 -7.71 -10.91 4.51
C THR A 3 -7.19 -9.68 3.77
N TYR A 4 -7.55 -8.51 4.23
CA TYR A 4 -7.13 -7.28 3.58
C TYR A 4 -7.06 -6.13 4.58
N ILE A 5 -6.32 -5.10 4.22
CA ILE A 5 -6.40 -3.80 4.89
C ILE A 5 -6.75 -2.74 3.86
N GLU A 6 -7.36 -1.68 4.35
CA GLU A 6 -7.78 -0.57 3.51
C GLU A 6 -7.47 0.73 4.23
N LYS A 7 -7.08 1.74 3.48
CA LYS A 7 -6.79 3.06 4.03
C LYS A 7 -7.31 4.12 3.07
N GLN A 8 -8.00 5.11 3.60
CA GLN A 8 -8.41 6.29 2.86
C GLN A 8 -7.28 7.31 2.94
N LEU A 9 -6.90 7.87 1.79
CA LEU A 9 -5.85 8.88 1.69
C LEU A 9 -6.45 10.18 1.17
N PHE A 10 -6.40 11.21 1.99
CA PHE A 10 -6.91 12.54 1.63
C PHE A 10 -6.01 13.65 2.18
N ALA A 11 -4.78 13.32 2.51
CA ALA A 11 -3.78 14.26 3.00
C ALA A 11 -2.39 13.75 2.68
N GLU A 12 -1.42 14.67 2.63
CA GLU A 12 -0.04 14.27 2.46
C GLU A 12 0.53 13.62 3.73
N ASP A 13 1.67 12.97 3.57
CA ASP A 13 2.39 12.32 4.67
C ASP A 13 1.51 11.31 5.40
N THR A 14 0.75 10.54 4.64
CA THR A 14 -0.18 9.56 5.17
C THR A 14 0.08 8.21 4.52
N PHE A 15 0.35 7.20 5.33
CA PHE A 15 0.58 5.83 4.86
C PHE A 15 -0.36 4.85 5.55
N SER A 16 -0.61 3.74 4.86
CA SER A 16 -1.34 2.63 5.46
C SER A 16 -0.52 2.01 6.59
N LEU A 17 -1.17 1.21 7.41
CA LEU A 17 -0.46 0.36 8.33
C LEU A 17 0.43 -0.60 7.53
N SER A 18 1.57 -0.99 8.10
CA SER A 18 2.36 -2.01 7.46
C SER A 18 1.64 -3.35 7.55
N THR A 19 1.70 -4.09 6.46
CA THR A 19 1.12 -5.42 6.38
C THR A 19 2.20 -6.39 5.94
N ARG A 20 2.02 -7.66 6.27
CA ARG A 20 2.92 -8.70 5.82
C ARG A 20 2.20 -9.62 4.86
N PHE A 21 2.89 -9.94 3.76
CA PHE A 21 2.39 -10.88 2.78
C PHE A 21 3.40 -11.98 2.55
N GLU A 22 2.88 -13.16 2.33
CA GLU A 22 3.64 -14.28 1.81
C GLU A 22 2.77 -14.95 0.76
N GLY A 23 3.35 -15.23 -0.42
CA GLY A 23 2.60 -15.76 -1.54
C GLY A 23 1.96 -14.65 -2.35
N ASP A 24 0.84 -14.95 -2.96
CA ASP A 24 0.15 -14.00 -3.82
C ASP A 24 -0.56 -12.91 -3.02
N PHE A 25 -0.47 -11.69 -3.48
CA PHE A 25 -1.20 -10.57 -2.90
C PHE A 25 -1.61 -9.60 -4.00
N ASN A 26 -2.49 -8.67 -3.65
CA ASN A 26 -2.96 -7.66 -4.60
C ASN A 26 -3.01 -6.29 -3.93
N PHE A 27 -3.05 -5.26 -4.77
CA PHE A 27 -3.10 -3.88 -4.35
C PHE A 27 -4.04 -3.14 -5.29
N SER A 28 -4.96 -2.37 -4.72
CA SER A 28 -5.94 -1.59 -5.48
C SER A 28 -5.93 -0.15 -5.02
N ILE A 29 -6.10 0.77 -5.98
CA ILE A 29 -6.30 2.18 -5.70
C ILE A 29 -7.54 2.62 -6.45
N ARG A 30 -8.49 3.22 -5.73
CA ARG A 30 -9.71 3.77 -6.35
C ARG A 30 -10.06 5.09 -5.71
N GLY A 31 -10.84 5.88 -6.43
CA GLY A 31 -11.31 7.18 -5.95
C GLY A 31 -10.86 8.30 -6.85
N ILE A 32 -10.64 9.46 -6.27
CA ILE A 32 -10.34 10.68 -7.01
C ILE A 32 -8.87 11.03 -6.83
N PHE A 33 -8.12 10.97 -7.93
CA PHE A 33 -6.74 11.49 -8.00
C PHE A 33 -6.78 12.87 -8.62
N ASN A 34 -6.29 13.86 -7.89
CA ASN A 34 -6.07 15.17 -8.48
C ASN A 34 -4.60 15.30 -8.90
N ALA A 35 -4.35 16.24 -9.81
CA ALA A 35 -3.03 16.42 -10.39
C ALA A 35 -1.97 16.64 -9.32
N GLY A 36 -0.82 16.03 -9.51
CA GLY A 36 0.31 16.14 -8.59
C GLY A 36 0.33 15.08 -7.50
N THR A 37 -0.72 14.26 -7.39
CA THR A 37 -0.75 13.21 -6.39
C THR A 37 0.02 11.99 -6.86
N ILE A 38 0.89 11.49 -5.99
CA ILE A 38 1.64 10.26 -6.22
C ILE A 38 1.44 9.34 -5.02
N VAL A 39 0.97 8.13 -5.28
CA VAL A 39 0.93 7.09 -4.26
C VAL A 39 2.17 6.23 -4.42
N THR A 40 2.90 6.04 -3.33
CA THR A 40 4.12 5.22 -3.32
C THR A 40 3.87 3.95 -2.54
N VAL A 41 4.24 2.82 -3.13
CA VAL A 41 4.24 1.53 -2.46
C VAL A 41 5.64 1.25 -1.98
N GLN A 42 5.77 0.89 -0.71
CA GLN A 42 7.05 0.62 -0.08
C GLN A 42 7.11 -0.81 0.42
N ARG A 43 8.31 -1.36 0.42
CA ARG A 43 8.61 -2.72 0.83
C ARG A 43 9.69 -2.70 1.89
N SER A 44 9.58 -3.59 2.88
CA SER A 44 10.60 -3.71 3.92
C SER A 44 10.74 -5.16 4.36
N VAL A 45 11.98 -5.57 4.61
CA VAL A 45 12.24 -6.90 5.17
C VAL A 45 12.19 -6.89 6.70
N ASP A 46 12.32 -5.72 7.32
CA ASP A 46 12.44 -5.60 8.77
C ASP A 46 11.40 -4.68 9.43
N ASN A 47 10.48 -4.13 8.64
CA ASN A 47 9.45 -3.19 9.08
C ASN A 47 10.03 -1.89 9.65
N SER A 48 11.25 -1.56 9.29
CA SER A 48 11.92 -0.34 9.73
C SER A 48 12.53 0.41 8.58
N ASN A 49 13.20 -0.29 7.69
CA ASN A 49 13.86 0.31 6.53
C ASN A 49 12.98 0.07 5.31
N TRP A 50 12.47 1.16 4.74
CA TRP A 50 11.48 1.10 3.67
C TRP A 50 12.10 1.56 2.35
N LEU A 51 11.84 0.80 1.29
CA LEU A 51 12.26 1.15 -0.05
C LEU A 51 11.04 1.31 -0.94
N ASP A 52 11.06 2.32 -1.79
CA ASP A 52 10.02 2.53 -2.79
C ASP A 52 10.13 1.45 -3.85
N VAL A 53 9.04 0.76 -4.12
CA VAL A 53 9.04 -0.30 -5.13
C VAL A 53 8.07 -0.04 -6.26
N ASP A 54 7.11 0.88 -6.07
CA ASP A 54 6.17 1.22 -7.12
C ASP A 54 5.54 2.57 -6.82
N THR A 55 5.05 3.25 -7.87
CA THR A 55 4.34 4.51 -7.75
C THR A 55 3.14 4.51 -8.67
N PHE A 56 2.09 5.23 -8.25
CA PHE A 56 0.86 5.36 -9.02
C PHE A 56 0.43 6.81 -9.05
N THR A 57 0.01 7.27 -10.21
CA THR A 57 -0.51 8.63 -10.41
C THR A 57 -1.98 8.62 -10.81
N SER A 58 -2.58 7.45 -10.84
CA SER A 58 -4.01 7.28 -11.15
C SER A 58 -4.51 6.01 -10.49
N THR A 59 -5.83 5.81 -10.54
CA THR A 59 -6.42 4.58 -10.04
C THR A 59 -5.90 3.38 -10.82
N GLY A 60 -5.86 2.23 -10.17
CA GLY A 60 -5.37 1.03 -10.82
C GLY A 60 -5.31 -0.14 -9.87
N GLU A 61 -4.86 -1.26 -10.42
CA GLU A 61 -4.72 -2.50 -9.68
C GLU A 61 -3.40 -3.17 -10.03
N SER A 62 -2.88 -3.91 -9.06
CA SER A 62 -1.62 -4.60 -9.22
C SER A 62 -1.65 -5.90 -8.43
N VAL A 63 -0.88 -6.87 -8.87
CA VAL A 63 -0.72 -8.13 -8.17
C VAL A 63 0.76 -8.39 -7.96
N GLY A 64 1.06 -9.16 -6.92
CA GLY A 64 2.44 -9.48 -6.60
C GLY A 64 2.57 -10.83 -5.96
N TYR A 65 3.81 -11.24 -5.76
CA TYR A 65 4.14 -12.48 -5.13
C TYR A 65 5.42 -12.32 -4.31
N GLU A 66 5.38 -12.81 -3.06
CA GLU A 66 6.55 -12.81 -2.19
C GLU A 66 6.80 -14.23 -1.70
N PRO A 67 8.01 -14.75 -1.91
CA PRO A 67 8.31 -16.12 -1.46
C PRO A 67 8.47 -16.25 0.05
N GLU A 68 8.60 -15.12 0.75
CA GLU A 68 8.70 -15.11 2.21
C GLU A 68 7.89 -13.94 2.76
N LEU A 69 7.70 -13.90 4.07
CA LEU A 69 6.96 -12.81 4.71
C LEU A 69 7.71 -11.51 4.57
N ILE A 70 7.10 -10.56 3.87
CA ILE A 70 7.66 -9.23 3.63
C ILE A 70 6.62 -8.20 4.00
N TYR A 71 7.07 -7.07 4.53
CA TYR A 71 6.21 -5.96 4.90
C TYR A 71 5.99 -5.02 3.73
N TYR A 72 4.76 -4.56 3.59
CA TYR A 72 4.37 -3.57 2.59
C TYR A 72 3.54 -2.47 3.24
N ARG A 73 3.66 -1.28 2.70
CA ARG A 73 2.74 -0.18 3.01
C ARG A 73 2.64 0.71 1.79
N ALA A 74 1.61 1.54 1.74
CA ALA A 74 1.43 2.49 0.65
C ALA A 74 0.84 3.77 1.19
N GLY A 75 1.18 4.87 0.55
CA GLY A 75 0.67 6.16 0.98
C GLY A 75 1.18 7.29 0.13
N ILE A 76 0.96 8.50 0.61
CA ILE A 76 1.33 9.74 -0.05
C ILE A 76 2.39 10.42 0.77
N LYS A 77 3.56 10.63 0.17
CA LYS A 77 4.66 11.32 0.83
C LYS A 77 4.37 12.80 0.96
N ALA A 78 5.08 13.46 1.86
CA ALA A 78 5.02 14.90 1.99
C ALA A 78 5.35 15.55 0.65
N GLY A 79 4.56 16.55 0.24
CA GLY A 79 4.76 17.25 -1.01
C GLY A 79 4.21 16.53 -2.25
N GLU A 80 3.62 15.37 -2.09
CA GLU A 80 3.10 14.57 -3.21
C GLU A 80 1.59 14.44 -3.21
N PHE A 81 0.90 15.40 -2.61
CA PHE A 81 -0.55 15.39 -2.50
C PHE A 81 -1.16 16.51 -3.33
N GLY A 82 -2.01 16.15 -4.29
CA GLY A 82 -2.80 17.12 -5.05
C GLY A 82 -4.10 17.42 -4.29
N ALA A 83 -4.36 18.70 -4.05
CA ALA A 83 -5.53 19.13 -3.30
C ALA A 83 -6.82 18.55 -3.89
N GLY A 84 -7.71 18.05 -3.03
CA GLY A 84 -8.96 17.44 -3.44
C GLY A 84 -8.87 15.95 -3.72
N THR A 85 -7.68 15.38 -3.69
CA THR A 85 -7.51 13.93 -3.82
C THR A 85 -8.18 13.22 -2.65
N ASN A 86 -8.93 12.17 -2.97
CA ASN A 86 -9.59 11.36 -1.96
C ASN A 86 -9.68 9.94 -2.52
N ILE A 87 -8.77 9.10 -2.09
CA ILE A 87 -8.62 7.76 -2.63
C ILE A 87 -8.61 6.73 -1.53
N PHE A 88 -8.91 5.51 -1.91
CA PHE A 88 -8.79 4.35 -1.05
C PHE A 88 -7.73 3.44 -1.62
N ILE A 89 -6.82 2.99 -0.77
CA ILE A 89 -5.88 1.95 -1.12
C ILE A 89 -6.24 0.69 -0.36
N ARG A 90 -6.00 -0.46 -0.96
CA ARG A 90 -6.33 -1.74 -0.37
C ARG A 90 -5.26 -2.75 -0.74
N PHE A 91 -4.70 -3.39 0.29
CA PHE A 91 -3.87 -4.57 0.14
C PHE A 91 -4.66 -5.79 0.55
N GLY A 92 -4.60 -6.84 -0.24
CA GLY A 92 -5.24 -8.10 0.09
C GLY A 92 -4.32 -9.27 -0.16
N GLY A 93 -4.45 -10.32 0.65
CA GLY A 93 -3.62 -11.50 0.50
C GLY A 93 -3.96 -12.56 1.52
N LYS A 94 -3.24 -13.66 1.47
CA LYS A 94 -3.48 -14.80 2.35
C LYS A 94 -3.05 -14.53 3.77
N TRP A 95 -1.87 -13.91 3.92
CA TRP A 95 -1.27 -13.71 5.22
C TRP A 95 -0.93 -12.26 5.38
N ILE A 96 -1.67 -11.58 6.23
CA ILE A 96 -1.50 -10.17 6.49
C ILE A 96 -1.00 -10.00 7.90
N THR A 97 -0.22 -8.93 8.10
CA THR A 97 0.43 -8.63 9.37
C THR A 97 -0.50 -8.76 10.57
N GLY A 98 0.05 -9.12 11.68
CA GLY A 98 -0.69 -9.38 12.90
C GLY A 98 -1.22 -10.78 12.98
N VAL A 99 -1.21 -11.51 11.88
CA VAL A 99 -1.59 -12.91 11.91
C VAL A 99 -0.34 -13.71 12.23
N PRO A 100 -0.36 -14.51 13.29
CA PRO A 100 0.76 -15.39 13.55
C PRO A 100 0.92 -16.29 12.35
N VAL A 101 2.12 -16.37 11.91
CA VAL A 101 2.45 -17.34 10.88
C VAL A 101 2.63 -18.63 11.60
N ALA A 102 1.63 -19.25 11.76
CA ALA A 102 1.76 -20.48 12.50
C ALA A 102 2.31 -21.53 11.77
#